data_7d1630766408e147f2821dc77d6506bb
#
_entry.id   7d1630766408e147f2821dc77d6506bb
#
_cell.length_a   1.000
_cell.length_b   1.000
_cell.length_c   1.000
_cell.angle_alpha   90.00
_cell.angle_beta   90.00
_cell.angle_gamma   90.00
#
_symmetry.space_group_name_H-M   'P 1'
#
loop_
_entity.id
_entity.type
_entity.pdbx_description
1 polymer ?
#
loop_
_entity_poly.entity_id
_entity_poly.type
_entity_poly.pdbx_seq_one_letter_code
_entity_poly.pdbx_strand_id
1 'polypeptide(L)'
;MTDMNRETEQKKINRVMIAAGSSSSGKTMISCGLLKALKKRGLGLNAYKCGPDYIDPMFHSTVLEIKSENLDTYLSSEEDIRRIIAQNRNDNAVIEGVMGIYDGMSVDSIKASSYDVASVTDTPIILVIDASNAGRTVISHIKGILSDDEKGLIKGIILNRISEGFYEKLRPAVLKELSDTRYGHIKLIGGIPKVSDVAFESRYLGLKLPSEIDDIREKIDSFCEILEKRCDINAVIEIMRSAADI
;
A
#
# COMPACT_ATOMS: atom_id res chain seq x y z
N MET A 1 21.08 27.38 30.36
CA MET A 1 20.55 27.46 28.98
C MET A 1 21.46 26.57 28.16
N THR A 2 21.10 25.29 28.05
CA THR A 2 21.85 24.30 27.29
C THR A 2 21.06 24.07 26.02
N ASP A 3 21.58 24.53 24.91
CA ASP A 3 21.11 24.34 23.56
C ASP A 3 20.94 22.82 23.30
N MET A 4 19.72 22.39 23.19
CA MET A 4 19.39 21.07 22.65
C MET A 4 19.21 21.20 21.13
N ASN A 5 20.30 21.45 20.40
CA ASN A 5 20.41 21.08 19.00
C ASN A 5 20.52 19.55 18.94
N ARG A 6 19.40 18.84 19.01
CA ARG A 6 19.33 17.48 18.47
C ARG A 6 19.16 17.65 16.96
N GLU A 7 20.28 17.62 16.23
CA GLU A 7 20.26 17.24 14.83
C GLU A 7 19.43 15.95 14.75
N THR A 8 18.30 16.03 14.10
CA THR A 8 17.50 14.83 13.79
C THR A 8 18.32 14.01 12.81
N GLU A 9 19.05 13.00 13.32
CA GLU A 9 19.71 12.01 12.47
C GLU A 9 18.64 11.43 11.54
N GLN A 10 18.82 11.66 10.24
CA GLN A 10 17.96 11.05 9.22
C GLN A 10 18.05 9.54 9.34
N LYS A 11 16.89 8.89 9.48
CA LYS A 11 16.81 7.44 9.67
C LYS A 11 16.35 6.74 8.39
N LYS A 12 17.07 5.72 7.99
CA LYS A 12 16.64 4.83 6.89
C LYS A 12 15.55 3.90 7.36
N ILE A 13 14.34 4.10 6.84
CA ILE A 13 13.20 3.20 7.00
C ILE A 13 12.76 2.75 5.61
N ASN A 14 12.96 1.47 5.29
CA ASN A 14 12.47 0.87 4.05
C ASN A 14 10.94 0.85 4.10
N ARG A 15 10.27 1.57 3.23
CA ARG A 15 8.81 1.69 3.31
C ARG A 15 8.16 1.72 1.94
N VAL A 16 6.90 1.33 1.90
CA VAL A 16 6.08 1.37 0.70
C VAL A 16 4.64 1.69 1.08
N MET A 17 3.96 2.45 0.24
CA MET A 17 2.54 2.68 0.36
C MET A 17 1.77 1.81 -0.63
N ILE A 18 0.68 1.21 -0.18
CA ILE A 18 -0.29 0.50 -1.02
C ILE A 18 -1.47 1.45 -1.23
N ALA A 19 -1.52 2.09 -2.38
CA ALA A 19 -2.61 2.98 -2.78
C ALA A 19 -3.41 2.37 -3.93
N ALA A 20 -4.58 2.92 -4.25
CA ALA A 20 -5.40 2.42 -5.34
C ALA A 20 -6.08 3.55 -6.11
N GLY A 21 -6.53 3.27 -7.34
CA GLY A 21 -7.26 4.23 -8.15
C GLY A 21 -8.65 4.59 -7.62
N SER A 22 -9.21 3.76 -6.71
CA SER A 22 -10.53 4.02 -6.11
C SER A 22 -10.70 3.24 -4.80
N SER A 23 -11.78 3.58 -4.05
CA SER A 23 -12.23 2.79 -2.92
C SER A 23 -12.59 1.36 -3.36
N SER A 24 -12.57 0.43 -2.42
CA SER A 24 -12.93 -0.99 -2.64
C SER A 24 -12.09 -1.74 -3.69
N SER A 25 -10.96 -1.21 -4.13
CA SER A 25 -10.03 -1.87 -5.06
C SER A 25 -9.22 -3.02 -4.44
N GLY A 26 -9.39 -3.30 -3.14
CA GLY A 26 -8.73 -4.40 -2.43
C GLY A 26 -7.43 -4.03 -1.71
N LYS A 27 -7.19 -2.74 -1.43
CA LYS A 27 -6.01 -2.27 -0.68
C LYS A 27 -5.76 -3.04 0.60
N THR A 28 -6.77 -3.13 1.47
CA THR A 28 -6.65 -3.77 2.80
C THR A 28 -6.19 -5.22 2.69
N MET A 29 -6.78 -6.01 1.78
CA MET A 29 -6.35 -7.38 1.57
C MET A 29 -4.91 -7.50 1.08
N ILE A 30 -4.53 -6.65 0.13
CA ILE A 30 -3.19 -6.64 -0.43
C ILE A 30 -2.19 -6.17 0.63
N SER A 31 -2.51 -5.15 1.43
CA SER A 31 -1.67 -4.68 2.54
C SER A 31 -1.47 -5.78 3.59
N CYS A 32 -2.53 -6.46 4.02
CA CYS A 32 -2.45 -7.57 4.97
C CYS A 32 -1.65 -8.75 4.41
N GLY A 33 -1.90 -9.13 3.16
CA GLY A 33 -1.15 -10.21 2.50
C GLY A 33 0.34 -9.88 2.36
N LEU A 34 0.69 -8.64 2.02
CA LEU A 34 2.08 -8.17 1.95
C LEU A 34 2.74 -8.15 3.32
N LEU A 35 2.07 -7.59 4.34
CA LEU A 35 2.58 -7.61 5.71
C LEU A 35 2.87 -9.05 6.17
N LYS A 36 1.98 -10.00 5.89
CA LYS A 36 2.19 -11.42 6.21
C LYS A 36 3.34 -12.01 5.43
N ALA A 37 3.44 -11.77 4.11
CA ALA A 37 4.51 -12.28 3.25
C ALA A 37 5.89 -11.74 3.66
N LEU A 38 5.97 -10.46 4.03
CA LEU A 38 7.20 -9.83 4.51
C LEU A 38 7.60 -10.34 5.91
N LYS A 39 6.61 -10.52 6.82
CA LYS A 39 6.83 -11.13 8.15
C LYS A 39 7.36 -12.56 8.04
N LYS A 40 6.80 -13.38 7.12
CA LYS A 40 7.29 -14.75 6.82
C LYS A 40 8.76 -14.75 6.35
N ARG A 41 9.23 -13.67 5.72
CA ARG A 41 10.64 -13.49 5.31
C ARG A 41 11.56 -12.96 6.42
N GLY A 42 11.04 -12.84 7.64
CA GLY A 42 11.82 -12.41 8.81
C GLY A 42 12.04 -10.89 8.90
N LEU A 43 11.31 -10.07 8.12
CA LEU A 43 11.42 -8.61 8.25
C LEU A 43 10.67 -8.15 9.50
N GLY A 44 11.34 -7.34 10.33
CA GLY A 44 10.66 -6.56 11.37
C GLY A 44 9.87 -5.44 10.72
N LEU A 45 8.56 -5.38 10.99
CA LEU A 45 7.60 -4.52 10.28
C LEU A 45 6.82 -3.64 11.24
N ASN A 46 6.51 -2.43 10.80
CA ASN A 46 5.39 -1.64 11.29
C ASN A 46 4.38 -1.44 10.16
N ALA A 47 3.12 -1.29 10.54
CA ALA A 47 2.06 -0.94 9.62
C ALA A 47 1.60 0.49 9.90
N TYR A 48 1.14 1.17 8.86
CA TYR A 48 0.48 2.46 8.99
C TYR A 48 -0.79 2.48 8.15
N LYS A 49 -1.75 3.28 8.58
CA LYS A 49 -2.98 3.58 7.83
C LYS A 49 -3.08 5.06 7.57
N CYS A 50 -3.33 5.46 6.30
CA CYS A 50 -3.67 6.84 6.00
C CYS A 50 -5.06 7.21 6.52
N GLY A 51 -5.18 8.41 7.09
CA GLY A 51 -6.41 8.93 7.62
C GLY A 51 -6.75 8.47 9.04
N PRO A 52 -7.82 9.00 9.65
CA PRO A 52 -8.22 8.73 11.04
C PRO A 52 -9.04 7.43 11.13
N ASP A 53 -8.45 6.31 10.75
CA ASP A 53 -9.09 4.99 10.78
C ASP A 53 -8.67 4.23 12.04
N TYR A 54 -9.64 3.71 12.79
CA TYR A 54 -9.37 2.90 13.99
C TYR A 54 -9.47 1.40 13.72
N ILE A 55 -10.16 0.99 12.66
CA ILE A 55 -10.48 -0.40 12.37
C ILE A 55 -9.26 -1.11 11.77
N ASP A 56 -8.66 -0.55 10.72
CA ASP A 56 -7.54 -1.17 10.03
C ASP A 56 -6.28 -1.27 10.91
N PRO A 57 -5.88 -0.24 11.72
CA PRO A 57 -4.79 -0.39 12.68
C PRO A 57 -5.03 -1.44 13.74
N MET A 58 -6.26 -1.54 14.26
CA MET A 58 -6.62 -2.58 15.22
C MET A 58 -6.56 -3.97 14.56
N PHE A 59 -6.97 -4.08 13.30
CA PHE A 59 -6.87 -5.31 12.52
C PHE A 59 -5.41 -5.75 12.35
N HIS A 60 -4.52 -4.86 11.91
CA HIS A 60 -3.10 -5.17 11.78
C HIS A 60 -2.50 -5.64 13.09
N SER A 61 -2.86 -4.99 14.19
CA SER A 61 -2.33 -5.31 15.53
C SER A 61 -2.86 -6.65 16.06
N THR A 62 -4.17 -6.90 15.92
CA THR A 62 -4.81 -8.09 16.51
C THR A 62 -4.62 -9.34 15.64
N VAL A 63 -4.75 -9.19 14.32
CA VAL A 63 -4.73 -10.33 13.40
C VAL A 63 -3.32 -10.67 12.95
N LEU A 64 -2.53 -9.66 12.59
CA LEU A 64 -1.16 -9.86 12.08
C LEU A 64 -0.09 -9.72 13.16
N GLU A 65 -0.45 -9.25 14.36
CA GLU A 65 0.50 -8.96 15.46
C GLU A 65 1.62 -8.00 14.99
N ILE A 66 1.24 -6.99 14.23
CA ILE A 66 2.13 -5.93 13.74
C ILE A 66 1.60 -4.60 14.28
N LYS A 67 2.46 -3.85 14.99
CA LYS A 67 2.09 -2.52 15.50
C LYS A 67 1.64 -1.65 14.33
N SER A 68 0.51 -0.98 14.48
CA SER A 68 -0.07 -0.10 13.47
C SER A 68 -0.51 1.24 14.07
N GLU A 69 -0.25 2.32 13.33
CA GLU A 69 -0.56 3.69 13.72
C GLU A 69 -1.16 4.44 12.52
N ASN A 70 -1.86 5.55 12.78
CA ASN A 70 -2.42 6.39 11.73
C ASN A 70 -1.43 7.47 11.27
N LEU A 71 -1.47 7.78 9.97
CA LEU A 71 -0.78 8.91 9.37
C LEU A 71 -1.84 9.81 8.70
N ASP A 72 -2.03 11.01 9.23
CA ASP A 72 -3.06 11.92 8.77
C ASP A 72 -2.50 13.35 8.64
N THR A 73 -2.32 13.80 7.40
CA THR A 73 -1.79 15.13 7.07
C THR A 73 -2.80 16.25 7.25
N TYR A 74 -4.06 15.94 7.61
CA TYR A 74 -5.05 16.91 8.02
C TYR A 74 -4.95 17.22 9.52
N LEU A 75 -4.78 16.18 10.34
CA LEU A 75 -4.76 16.29 11.80
C LEU A 75 -3.36 16.55 12.37
N SER A 76 -2.29 16.25 11.60
CA SER A 76 -0.91 16.33 12.04
C SER A 76 -0.06 17.15 11.09
N SER A 77 0.97 17.81 11.62
CA SER A 77 1.96 18.50 10.78
C SER A 77 2.81 17.49 9.98
N GLU A 78 3.43 17.97 8.90
CA GLU A 78 4.36 17.15 8.10
C GLU A 78 5.52 16.61 8.95
N GLU A 79 6.03 17.42 9.86
CA GLU A 79 7.10 17.06 10.80
C GLU A 79 6.65 15.94 11.75
N ASP A 80 5.40 16.01 12.28
CA ASP A 80 4.86 14.98 13.14
C ASP A 80 4.68 13.65 12.39
N ILE A 81 4.19 13.69 11.15
CA ILE A 81 4.07 12.50 10.30
C ILE A 81 5.44 11.84 10.08
N ARG A 82 6.45 12.62 9.70
CA ARG A 82 7.83 12.12 9.53
C ARG A 82 8.37 11.54 10.84
N ARG A 83 8.17 12.22 11.96
CA ARG A 83 8.60 11.78 13.29
C ARG A 83 7.95 10.47 13.71
N ILE A 84 6.64 10.26 13.46
CA ILE A 84 5.94 9.00 13.75
C ILE A 84 6.65 7.83 13.04
N ILE A 85 7.02 7.99 11.77
CA ILE A 85 7.72 6.96 11.02
C ILE A 85 9.16 6.79 11.54
N ALA A 86 9.90 7.86 11.76
CA ALA A 86 11.29 7.84 12.20
C ALA A 86 11.48 7.20 13.59
N GLN A 87 10.51 7.37 14.50
CA GLN A 87 10.51 6.77 15.84
C GLN A 87 10.22 5.26 15.84
N ASN A 88 9.96 4.69 14.68
CA ASN A 88 9.71 3.27 14.54
C ASN A 88 10.91 2.43 14.99
N ARG A 89 10.64 1.30 15.69
CA ARG A 89 11.69 0.38 16.13
C ARG A 89 12.17 -0.56 15.02
N ASN A 90 11.32 -0.84 14.05
CA ASN A 90 11.63 -1.69 12.91
C ASN A 90 12.09 -0.85 11.72
N ASP A 91 12.97 -1.41 10.91
CA ASP A 91 13.53 -0.73 9.74
C ASP A 91 12.68 -0.88 8.48
N ASN A 92 11.51 -1.51 8.58
CA ASN A 92 10.61 -1.70 7.46
C ASN A 92 9.17 -1.32 7.82
N ALA A 93 8.44 -0.74 6.86
CA ALA A 93 7.06 -0.33 7.05
C ALA A 93 6.21 -0.53 5.78
N VAL A 94 4.94 -0.85 5.99
CA VAL A 94 3.90 -0.81 4.96
C VAL A 94 2.84 0.20 5.38
N ILE A 95 2.51 1.12 4.47
CA ILE A 95 1.48 2.14 4.67
C ILE A 95 0.27 1.75 3.81
N GLU A 96 -0.88 1.57 4.42
CA GLU A 96 -2.13 1.38 3.69
C GLU A 96 -2.78 2.73 3.40
N GLY A 97 -3.02 3.02 2.12
CA GLY A 97 -3.71 4.22 1.67
C GLY A 97 -5.21 4.21 1.97
N VAL A 98 -5.82 5.37 1.85
CA VAL A 98 -7.26 5.60 2.01
C VAL A 98 -7.89 5.94 0.66
N MET A 99 -9.17 5.61 0.45
CA MET A 99 -9.96 5.94 -0.74
C MET A 99 -9.21 5.72 -2.08
N GLY A 100 -9.38 6.58 -3.07
CA GLY A 100 -8.52 6.68 -4.24
C GLY A 100 -7.23 7.44 -3.91
N ILE A 101 -6.18 7.21 -4.66
CA ILE A 101 -4.83 7.72 -4.38
C ILE A 101 -4.79 9.25 -4.24
N TYR A 102 -5.61 9.96 -5.02
CA TYR A 102 -5.70 11.44 -5.02
C TYR A 102 -6.93 11.98 -4.30
N ASP A 103 -7.80 11.08 -3.76
CA ASP A 103 -9.01 11.50 -3.05
C ASP A 103 -8.61 12.10 -1.69
N GLY A 104 -8.70 13.41 -1.58
CA GLY A 104 -8.38 14.19 -0.38
C GLY A 104 -9.63 14.81 0.27
N MET A 105 -9.43 15.94 0.95
CA MET A 105 -10.50 16.65 1.66
C MET A 105 -11.59 17.22 0.76
N SER A 106 -11.26 17.54 -0.48
CA SER A 106 -12.17 18.09 -1.49
C SER A 106 -11.79 17.62 -2.89
N VAL A 107 -12.69 17.79 -3.85
CA VAL A 107 -12.48 17.30 -5.22
C VAL A 107 -11.35 18.03 -5.95
N ASP A 108 -11.02 19.23 -5.52
CA ASP A 108 -9.99 20.10 -6.08
C ASP A 108 -8.67 20.11 -5.29
N SER A 109 -8.53 19.23 -4.30
CA SER A 109 -7.35 19.17 -3.43
C SER A 109 -6.94 17.74 -3.12
N ILE A 110 -5.65 17.46 -3.28
CA ILE A 110 -5.04 16.18 -2.85
C ILE A 110 -4.69 16.16 -1.34
N LYS A 111 -4.91 17.26 -0.61
CA LYS A 111 -4.61 17.35 0.82
C LYS A 111 -5.35 16.26 1.61
N ALA A 112 -4.63 15.60 2.51
CA ALA A 112 -5.09 14.44 3.29
C ALA A 112 -5.39 13.17 2.44
N SER A 113 -4.99 13.13 1.18
CA SER A 113 -5.05 11.92 0.36
C SER A 113 -3.89 10.96 0.67
N SER A 114 -3.98 9.74 0.13
CA SER A 114 -2.85 8.79 0.14
C SER A 114 -1.61 9.39 -0.51
N TYR A 115 -1.76 10.11 -1.63
CA TYR A 115 -0.65 10.75 -2.33
C TYR A 115 -0.02 11.88 -1.51
N ASP A 116 -0.81 12.65 -0.76
CA ASP A 116 -0.31 13.70 0.13
C ASP A 116 0.58 13.10 1.23
N VAL A 117 0.12 12.04 1.91
CA VAL A 117 0.94 11.33 2.92
C VAL A 117 2.22 10.76 2.29
N ALA A 118 2.13 10.13 1.12
CA ALA A 118 3.30 9.62 0.41
C ALA A 118 4.28 10.73 0.02
N SER A 119 3.75 11.89 -0.39
CA SER A 119 4.54 13.08 -0.78
C SER A 119 5.26 13.73 0.39
N VAL A 120 4.62 13.79 1.55
CA VAL A 120 5.20 14.33 2.80
C VAL A 120 6.32 13.41 3.30
N THR A 121 6.19 12.12 3.11
CA THR A 121 7.11 11.12 3.65
C THR A 121 8.10 10.58 2.60
N ASP A 122 8.10 11.08 1.37
CA ASP A 122 8.87 10.56 0.24
C ASP A 122 8.80 9.04 0.11
N THR A 123 7.57 8.50 0.28
CA THR A 123 7.31 7.06 0.28
C THR A 123 6.96 6.57 -1.12
N PRO A 124 7.68 5.58 -1.68
CA PRO A 124 7.30 4.98 -2.95
C PRO A 124 5.96 4.24 -2.84
N ILE A 125 5.19 4.27 -3.93
CA ILE A 125 3.83 3.76 -4.00
C ILE A 125 3.78 2.53 -4.90
N ILE A 126 3.07 1.49 -4.45
CA ILE A 126 2.54 0.42 -5.30
C ILE A 126 1.06 0.72 -5.51
N LEU A 127 0.70 0.96 -6.77
CA LEU A 127 -0.66 1.28 -7.17
C LEU A 127 -1.46 0.01 -7.44
N VAL A 128 -2.55 -0.17 -6.75
CA VAL A 128 -3.51 -1.25 -6.98
C VAL A 128 -4.59 -0.77 -7.95
N ILE A 129 -4.73 -1.48 -9.05
CA ILE A 129 -5.75 -1.22 -10.07
C ILE A 129 -6.77 -2.36 -10.05
N ASP A 130 -8.03 -2.05 -9.82
CA ASP A 130 -9.11 -3.00 -10.01
C ASP A 130 -9.29 -3.28 -11.52
N ALA A 131 -8.96 -4.48 -11.94
CA ALA A 131 -9.07 -4.94 -13.32
C ALA A 131 -10.32 -5.82 -13.53
N SER A 132 -11.25 -5.86 -12.58
CA SER A 132 -12.51 -6.60 -12.75
C SER A 132 -13.33 -6.02 -13.89
N ASN A 133 -13.85 -6.90 -14.75
CA ASN A 133 -14.71 -6.53 -15.89
C ASN A 133 -14.11 -5.49 -16.84
N ALA A 134 -12.79 -5.28 -16.83
CA ALA A 134 -12.11 -4.31 -17.69
C ALA A 134 -11.19 -5.01 -18.70
N GLY A 135 -11.16 -4.49 -19.91
CA GLY A 135 -10.23 -4.89 -20.98
C GLY A 135 -9.06 -3.91 -21.10
N ARG A 136 -8.76 -3.49 -22.31
CA ARG A 136 -7.71 -2.48 -22.59
C ARG A 136 -7.88 -1.16 -21.83
N THR A 137 -9.09 -0.81 -21.41
CA THR A 137 -9.40 0.40 -20.62
C THR A 137 -8.58 0.48 -19.33
N VAL A 138 -8.14 -0.66 -18.77
CA VAL A 138 -7.20 -0.68 -17.62
C VAL A 138 -5.94 0.16 -17.92
N ILE A 139 -5.42 0.09 -19.13
CA ILE A 139 -4.24 0.87 -19.54
C ILE A 139 -4.53 2.37 -19.51
N SER A 140 -5.69 2.79 -20.00
CA SER A 140 -6.09 4.20 -19.98
C SER A 140 -6.25 4.70 -18.54
N HIS A 141 -6.80 3.87 -17.65
CA HIS A 141 -6.93 4.18 -16.22
C HIS A 141 -5.56 4.33 -15.55
N ILE A 142 -4.64 3.39 -15.79
CA ILE A 142 -3.25 3.50 -15.32
C ILE A 142 -2.62 4.82 -15.79
N LYS A 143 -2.70 5.13 -17.08
CA LYS A 143 -2.10 6.36 -17.64
C LYS A 143 -2.68 7.62 -17.02
N GLY A 144 -3.99 7.67 -16.83
CA GLY A 144 -4.65 8.80 -16.18
C GLY A 144 -4.12 9.04 -14.77
N ILE A 145 -3.99 7.98 -13.97
CA ILE A 145 -3.44 8.11 -12.62
C ILE A 145 -1.95 8.52 -12.65
N LEU A 146 -1.16 7.93 -13.55
CA LEU A 146 0.25 8.24 -13.66
C LEU A 146 0.51 9.68 -14.17
N SER A 147 -0.45 10.29 -14.88
CA SER A 147 -0.28 11.68 -15.34
C SER A 147 -0.21 12.70 -14.21
N ASP A 148 -0.86 12.38 -13.08
CA ASP A 148 -0.95 13.23 -11.90
C ASP A 148 0.14 12.91 -10.84
N ASP A 149 0.99 11.90 -11.10
CA ASP A 149 2.15 11.57 -10.26
C ASP A 149 3.31 12.55 -10.53
N GLU A 150 3.20 13.77 -10.01
CA GLU A 150 4.17 14.83 -10.23
C GLU A 150 5.55 14.51 -9.64
N LYS A 151 5.58 13.87 -8.47
CA LYS A 151 6.83 13.50 -7.79
C LYS A 151 7.42 12.16 -8.27
N GLY A 152 6.72 11.42 -9.13
CA GLY A 152 7.15 10.11 -9.59
C GLY A 152 7.25 9.09 -8.45
N LEU A 153 6.33 9.12 -7.50
CA LEU A 153 6.31 8.22 -6.35
C LEU A 153 5.77 6.83 -6.68
N ILE A 154 4.98 6.69 -7.74
CA ILE A 154 4.46 5.38 -8.15
C ILE A 154 5.59 4.58 -8.79
N LYS A 155 5.99 3.48 -8.13
CA LYS A 155 7.11 2.61 -8.54
C LYS A 155 6.67 1.22 -8.94
N GLY A 156 5.43 0.83 -8.60
CA GLY A 156 4.90 -0.48 -8.93
C GLY A 156 3.40 -0.47 -9.17
N ILE A 157 2.91 -1.46 -9.91
CA ILE A 157 1.48 -1.67 -10.20
C ILE A 157 1.13 -3.12 -9.90
N ILE A 158 0.00 -3.32 -9.21
CA ILE A 158 -0.66 -4.61 -9.05
C ILE A 158 -2.03 -4.53 -9.72
N LEU A 159 -2.31 -5.48 -10.63
CA LEU A 159 -3.64 -5.65 -11.21
C LEU A 159 -4.45 -6.60 -10.33
N ASN A 160 -5.48 -6.09 -9.67
CA ASN A 160 -6.32 -6.89 -8.78
C ASN A 160 -7.59 -7.36 -9.49
N ARG A 161 -8.13 -8.52 -9.05
CA ARG A 161 -9.34 -9.14 -9.59
C ARG A 161 -9.26 -9.49 -11.06
N ILE A 162 -8.10 -9.89 -11.53
CA ILE A 162 -7.83 -10.28 -12.92
C ILE A 162 -7.60 -11.79 -13.01
N SER A 163 -8.26 -12.48 -13.94
CA SER A 163 -7.97 -13.89 -14.18
C SER A 163 -6.56 -14.07 -14.75
N GLU A 164 -5.94 -15.22 -14.45
CA GLU A 164 -4.58 -15.53 -14.91
C GLU A 164 -4.46 -15.42 -16.45
N GLY A 165 -5.36 -16.07 -17.17
CA GLY A 165 -5.33 -16.07 -18.64
C GLY A 165 -5.54 -14.67 -19.24
N PHE A 166 -6.26 -13.78 -18.54
CA PHE A 166 -6.41 -12.40 -18.99
C PHE A 166 -5.19 -11.54 -18.60
N TYR A 167 -4.61 -11.78 -17.42
CA TYR A 167 -3.36 -11.13 -17.02
C TYR A 167 -2.24 -11.38 -18.03
N GLU A 168 -2.05 -12.63 -18.45
CA GLU A 168 -1.01 -12.97 -19.44
C GLU A 168 -1.21 -12.27 -20.80
N LYS A 169 -2.46 -12.04 -21.19
CA LYS A 169 -2.79 -11.28 -22.40
C LYS A 169 -2.58 -9.78 -22.25
N LEU A 170 -2.90 -9.22 -21.09
CA LEU A 170 -2.84 -7.78 -20.83
C LEU A 170 -1.43 -7.31 -20.47
N ARG A 171 -0.66 -8.14 -19.78
CA ARG A 171 0.69 -7.84 -19.31
C ARG A 171 1.63 -7.26 -20.38
N PRO A 172 1.78 -7.85 -21.58
CA PRO A 172 2.65 -7.28 -22.61
C PRO A 172 2.20 -5.87 -23.06
N ALA A 173 0.89 -5.64 -23.14
CA ALA A 173 0.37 -4.34 -23.55
C ALA A 173 0.60 -3.26 -22.48
N VAL A 174 0.45 -3.59 -21.18
CA VAL A 174 0.78 -2.68 -20.08
C VAL A 174 2.27 -2.37 -20.07
N LEU A 175 3.13 -3.39 -20.14
CA LEU A 175 4.58 -3.19 -20.15
C LEU A 175 5.05 -2.35 -21.33
N LYS A 176 4.52 -2.59 -22.53
CA LYS A 176 4.83 -1.77 -23.70
C LYS A 176 4.43 -0.31 -23.49
N GLU A 177 3.23 -0.06 -22.99
CA GLU A 177 2.74 1.30 -22.76
C GLU A 177 3.58 2.05 -21.71
N LEU A 178 4.07 1.35 -20.68
CA LEU A 178 4.96 1.94 -19.68
C LEU A 178 6.35 2.21 -20.27
N SER A 179 6.94 1.24 -21.00
CA SER A 179 8.29 1.35 -21.56
C SER A 179 8.45 2.47 -22.59
N ASP A 180 7.40 2.72 -23.39
CA ASP A 180 7.41 3.73 -24.43
C ASP A 180 7.22 5.17 -23.88
N THR A 181 7.22 5.35 -22.56
CA THR A 181 6.96 6.63 -21.88
C THR A 181 7.97 6.89 -20.76
N ARG A 182 7.83 8.06 -20.09
CA ARG A 182 8.59 8.41 -18.88
C ARG A 182 8.39 7.42 -17.71
N TYR A 183 7.44 6.51 -17.81
CA TYR A 183 7.04 5.55 -16.79
C TYR A 183 7.75 4.19 -16.90
N GLY A 184 8.75 4.05 -17.77
CA GLY A 184 9.49 2.79 -17.99
C GLY A 184 10.19 2.23 -16.74
N HIS A 185 10.34 3.02 -15.70
CA HIS A 185 10.88 2.60 -14.40
C HIS A 185 9.85 1.90 -13.50
N ILE A 186 8.55 1.98 -13.82
CA ILE A 186 7.46 1.40 -13.02
C ILE A 186 7.39 -0.11 -13.27
N LYS A 187 7.42 -0.88 -12.18
CA LYS A 187 7.34 -2.34 -12.24
C LYS A 187 5.89 -2.83 -12.25
N LEU A 188 5.54 -3.72 -13.15
CA LEU A 188 4.29 -4.48 -13.06
C LEU A 188 4.56 -5.67 -12.13
N ILE A 189 4.12 -5.56 -10.88
CA ILE A 189 4.40 -6.48 -9.76
C ILE A 189 3.68 -7.81 -9.95
N GLY A 190 2.44 -7.79 -10.43
CA GLY A 190 1.67 -9.01 -10.64
C GLY A 190 0.19 -8.79 -10.90
N GLY A 191 -0.53 -9.91 -11.05
CA GLY A 191 -1.97 -9.95 -11.25
C GLY A 191 -2.64 -10.93 -10.28
N ILE A 192 -3.51 -10.43 -9.41
CA ILE A 192 -4.20 -11.19 -8.38
C ILE A 192 -5.59 -11.56 -8.88
N PRO A 193 -6.01 -12.83 -8.82
CA PRO A 193 -7.35 -13.24 -9.22
C PRO A 193 -8.42 -12.71 -8.26
N LYS A 194 -9.68 -12.74 -8.70
CA LYS A 194 -10.81 -12.50 -7.79
C LYS A 194 -10.89 -13.67 -6.82
N VAL A 195 -10.75 -13.38 -5.53
CA VAL A 195 -10.85 -14.37 -4.45
C VAL A 195 -12.18 -14.14 -3.75
N SER A 196 -13.15 -15.04 -3.94
CA SER A 196 -14.52 -14.89 -3.44
C SER A 196 -14.63 -15.08 -1.92
N ASP A 197 -13.77 -15.93 -1.35
CA ASP A 197 -13.89 -16.37 0.05
C ASP A 197 -13.11 -15.51 1.04
N VAL A 198 -12.46 -14.43 0.56
CA VAL A 198 -11.57 -13.58 1.34
C VAL A 198 -12.10 -12.14 1.47
N ALA A 199 -13.38 -11.91 1.17
CA ALA A 199 -14.00 -10.61 1.44
C ALA A 199 -14.13 -10.41 2.96
N PHE A 200 -13.35 -9.50 3.52
CA PHE A 200 -13.55 -9.06 4.91
C PHE A 200 -14.53 -7.90 4.94
N GLU A 201 -15.54 -8.04 5.73
CA GLU A 201 -16.24 -6.90 6.26
C GLU A 201 -15.42 -6.35 7.44
N SER A 202 -14.34 -5.63 7.13
CA SER A 202 -13.44 -5.03 8.14
C SER A 202 -14.18 -4.13 9.15
N ARG A 203 -15.36 -3.64 8.78
CA ARG A 203 -16.18 -2.73 9.58
C ARG A 203 -16.70 -3.30 10.90
N TYR A 204 -16.60 -4.60 11.15
CA TYR A 204 -17.15 -5.25 12.34
C TYR A 204 -16.09 -5.81 13.31
N LEU A 205 -14.81 -5.55 13.09
CA LEU A 205 -13.71 -6.17 13.85
C LEU A 205 -13.70 -5.86 15.34
N GLY A 206 -14.20 -4.73 15.76
CA GLY A 206 -14.32 -4.36 17.18
C GLY A 206 -15.35 -5.19 17.97
N LEU A 207 -16.13 -6.05 17.30
CA LEU A 207 -17.22 -6.86 17.88
C LEU A 207 -17.06 -8.35 17.63
N LYS A 208 -15.93 -8.82 17.08
CA LYS A 208 -15.74 -10.21 16.66
C LYS A 208 -15.27 -11.11 17.79
N LEU A 209 -15.77 -12.35 17.81
CA LEU A 209 -15.35 -13.38 18.76
C LEU A 209 -13.95 -13.92 18.41
N PRO A 210 -13.21 -14.49 19.37
CA PRO A 210 -11.89 -15.10 19.12
C PRO A 210 -11.88 -16.12 17.96
N SER A 211 -12.93 -16.93 17.83
CA SER A 211 -13.09 -17.90 16.72
C SER A 211 -13.20 -17.23 15.34
N GLU A 212 -13.79 -16.06 15.27
CA GLU A 212 -13.87 -15.29 14.01
C GLU A 212 -12.52 -14.66 13.64
N ILE A 213 -11.67 -14.41 14.63
CA ILE A 213 -10.29 -13.94 14.40
C ILE A 213 -9.45 -15.04 13.77
N ASP A 214 -9.60 -16.28 14.20
CA ASP A 214 -8.88 -17.42 13.63
C ASP A 214 -9.28 -17.68 12.17
N ASP A 215 -10.57 -17.63 11.85
CA ASP A 215 -11.08 -17.71 10.47
C ASP A 215 -10.49 -16.59 9.57
N ILE A 216 -10.33 -15.38 10.12
CA ILE A 216 -9.71 -14.27 9.41
C ILE A 216 -8.21 -14.53 9.18
N ARG A 217 -7.50 -15.09 10.16
CA ARG A 217 -6.07 -15.44 10.02
C ARG A 217 -5.86 -16.48 8.92
N GLU A 218 -6.68 -17.53 8.88
CA GLU A 218 -6.64 -18.57 7.83
C GLU A 218 -6.90 -17.96 6.45
N LYS A 219 -7.85 -17.04 6.33
CA LYS A 219 -8.12 -16.32 5.08
C LYS A 219 -6.94 -15.47 4.63
N ILE A 220 -6.29 -14.76 5.56
CA ILE A 220 -5.08 -13.99 5.23
C ILE A 220 -3.93 -14.91 4.82
N ASP A 221 -3.76 -16.05 5.48
CA ASP A 221 -2.72 -17.01 5.14
C ASP A 221 -2.94 -17.56 3.72
N SER A 222 -4.17 -17.94 3.39
CA SER A 222 -4.56 -18.40 2.05
C SER A 222 -4.34 -17.30 1.00
N PHE A 223 -4.70 -16.05 1.32
CA PHE A 223 -4.48 -14.93 0.41
C PHE A 223 -2.98 -14.61 0.25
N CYS A 224 -2.21 -14.72 1.31
CA CYS A 224 -0.75 -14.53 1.28
C CYS A 224 -0.09 -15.53 0.30
N GLU A 225 -0.52 -16.80 0.30
CA GLU A 225 -0.01 -17.79 -0.66
C GLU A 225 -0.34 -17.43 -2.11
N ILE A 226 -1.56 -16.95 -2.36
CA ILE A 226 -1.96 -16.46 -3.67
C ILE A 226 -1.09 -15.27 -4.08
N LEU A 227 -0.90 -14.30 -3.18
CA LEU A 227 -0.10 -13.12 -3.42
C LEU A 227 1.36 -13.47 -3.72
N GLU A 228 1.98 -14.36 -2.95
CA GLU A 228 3.37 -14.82 -3.16
C GLU A 228 3.54 -15.56 -4.50
N LYS A 229 2.51 -16.28 -4.94
CA LYS A 229 2.53 -16.98 -6.23
C LYS A 229 2.31 -16.04 -7.42
N ARG A 230 1.58 -14.95 -7.23
CA ARG A 230 1.10 -14.06 -8.31
C ARG A 230 1.81 -12.72 -8.40
N CYS A 231 2.56 -12.36 -7.38
CA CYS A 231 3.26 -11.08 -7.29
C CYS A 231 4.75 -11.30 -7.00
N ASP A 232 5.58 -10.46 -7.60
CA ASP A 232 7.01 -10.42 -7.32
C ASP A 232 7.28 -9.67 -6.00
N ILE A 233 7.37 -10.44 -4.90
CA ILE A 233 7.63 -9.89 -3.57
C ILE A 233 9.06 -9.31 -3.46
N ASN A 234 10.02 -9.81 -4.25
CA ASN A 234 11.37 -9.22 -4.26
C ASN A 234 11.34 -7.82 -4.87
N ALA A 235 10.57 -7.62 -5.94
CA ALA A 235 10.35 -6.30 -6.51
C ALA A 235 9.67 -5.34 -5.50
N VAL A 236 8.74 -5.83 -4.66
CA VAL A 236 8.17 -5.03 -3.56
C VAL A 236 9.26 -4.61 -2.57
N ILE A 237 10.12 -5.53 -2.14
CA ILE A 237 11.24 -5.22 -1.21
C ILE A 237 12.21 -4.22 -1.82
N GLU A 238 12.52 -4.33 -3.12
CA GLU A 238 13.37 -3.35 -3.81
C GLU A 238 12.73 -1.95 -3.82
N ILE A 239 11.41 -1.88 -4.08
CA ILE A 239 10.66 -0.63 -4.00
C ILE A 239 10.70 -0.06 -2.57
N MET A 240 10.49 -0.87 -1.54
CA MET A 240 10.60 -0.44 -0.14
C MET A 240 11.97 0.18 0.17
N ARG A 241 13.04 -0.45 -0.31
CA ARG A 241 14.43 0.02 -0.10
C ARG A 241 14.75 1.31 -0.86
N SER A 242 13.99 1.65 -1.90
CA SER A 242 14.17 2.89 -2.66
C SER A 242 13.61 4.12 -1.96
N ALA A 243 12.90 3.97 -0.84
CA ALA A 243 12.42 5.11 -0.05
C ALA A 243 13.57 6.00 0.39
N ALA A 244 13.39 7.31 0.35
CA ALA A 244 14.37 8.27 0.86
C ALA A 244 14.53 8.14 2.40
N ASP A 245 15.57 8.71 2.97
CA ASP A 245 15.72 8.81 4.43
C ASP A 245 14.64 9.75 4.99
N ILE A 246 14.25 9.59 6.24
CA ILE A 246 13.14 10.31 6.86
C ILE A 246 13.58 11.01 8.14
#